data_803225883ba9b98acd4102b82e6dcf99
#
_entry.id   803225883ba9b98acd4102b82e6dcf99
#
_cell.length_a   1.000
_cell.length_b   1.000
_cell.length_c   1.000
_cell.angle_alpha   90.00
_cell.angle_beta   90.00
_cell.angle_gamma   90.00
#
_symmetry.space_group_name_H-M   'P 1'
#
loop_
_entity.id
_entity.type
_entity.pdbx_description
1 polymer ?
#
loop_
_entity_poly.entity_id
_entity_poly.type
_entity_poly.pdbx_seq_one_letter_code
_entity_poly.pdbx_strand_id
1 'polypeptide(L)'
;MMPYSALRRSLLLAVMIGVPAVALGETAAPPNASVYFINPKNGDTVTSPFKVQFGLTGMGVAPAGVQKPNTGHHHLLIDATLSPEEFKQPIASDAKHVHFGGGQTETMVTLPPGQHTLQLVLGDWTHIPFDPPIMSPVITVTVK
;
A
#
# COMPACT_ATOMS: atom_id res chain seq x y z
N MET A 1 -38.09 -22.35 66.65
CA MET A 1 -38.63 -22.66 65.37
C MET A 1 -38.36 -21.43 64.49
N MET A 2 -37.26 -21.37 63.74
CA MET A 2 -36.88 -20.23 62.90
C MET A 2 -36.90 -20.69 61.42
N PRO A 3 -37.47 -19.91 60.48
CA PRO A 3 -37.48 -20.28 59.08
C PRO A 3 -36.19 -19.84 58.39
N TYR A 4 -35.59 -20.77 57.63
CA TYR A 4 -34.45 -20.55 56.75
C TYR A 4 -34.87 -19.68 55.54
N SER A 5 -34.29 -18.49 55.42
CA SER A 5 -34.42 -17.67 54.21
C SER A 5 -33.45 -18.19 53.15
N ALA A 6 -33.99 -18.72 52.07
CA ALA A 6 -33.20 -19.19 50.90
C ALA A 6 -32.74 -17.96 50.11
N LEU A 7 -31.43 -17.71 50.11
CA LEU A 7 -30.78 -16.67 49.32
C LEU A 7 -30.68 -17.16 47.86
N ARG A 8 -31.54 -16.68 46.97
CA ARG A 8 -31.47 -16.95 45.50
C ARG A 8 -30.30 -16.17 44.95
N ARG A 9 -29.21 -16.84 44.61
CA ARG A 9 -28.10 -16.29 43.80
C ARG A 9 -28.54 -16.26 42.34
N SER A 10 -28.88 -15.07 41.85
CA SER A 10 -29.08 -14.85 40.45
C SER A 10 -27.74 -14.87 39.69
N LEU A 11 -27.52 -15.88 38.89
CA LEU A 11 -26.34 -16.01 38.04
C LEU A 11 -26.60 -15.13 36.78
N LEU A 12 -25.98 -13.96 36.72
CA LEU A 12 -25.96 -13.11 35.51
C LEU A 12 -25.02 -13.74 34.52
N LEU A 13 -25.59 -14.37 33.46
CA LEU A 13 -24.84 -14.88 32.34
C LEU A 13 -24.49 -13.71 31.43
N ALA A 14 -23.24 -13.22 31.47
CA ALA A 14 -22.75 -12.21 30.54
C ALA A 14 -22.56 -12.84 29.15
N VAL A 15 -23.50 -12.56 28.24
CA VAL A 15 -23.34 -12.93 26.83
C VAL A 15 -22.32 -11.98 26.19
N MET A 16 -21.11 -12.46 25.98
CA MET A 16 -20.09 -11.77 25.20
C MET A 16 -20.51 -11.87 23.71
N ILE A 17 -21.07 -10.81 23.19
CA ILE A 17 -21.31 -10.68 21.75
C ILE A 17 -19.96 -10.40 21.13
N GLY A 18 -19.32 -11.43 20.59
CA GLY A 18 -18.13 -11.29 19.78
C GLY A 18 -18.48 -10.55 18.49
N VAL A 19 -18.02 -9.30 18.33
CA VAL A 19 -18.07 -8.60 17.06
C VAL A 19 -17.11 -9.34 16.11
N PRO A 20 -17.58 -9.86 14.97
CA PRO A 20 -16.67 -10.48 14.01
C PRO A 20 -15.69 -9.40 13.53
N ALA A 21 -14.39 -9.63 13.69
CA ALA A 21 -13.37 -8.83 13.03
C ALA A 21 -13.55 -9.05 11.52
N VAL A 22 -14.00 -8.02 10.80
CA VAL A 22 -13.97 -8.03 9.35
C VAL A 22 -12.51 -8.03 8.96
N ALA A 23 -12.00 -9.17 8.51
CA ALA A 23 -10.70 -9.20 7.85
C ALA A 23 -10.83 -8.32 6.60
N LEU A 24 -10.04 -7.23 6.53
CA LEU A 24 -9.87 -6.46 5.30
C LEU A 24 -9.19 -7.42 4.32
N GLY A 25 -9.97 -7.96 3.39
CA GLY A 25 -9.44 -8.81 2.32
C GLY A 25 -8.63 -7.96 1.33
N GLU A 26 -7.68 -8.57 0.66
CA GLU A 26 -6.94 -7.95 -0.43
C GLU A 26 -7.91 -7.45 -1.51
N THR A 27 -7.68 -6.24 -2.02
CA THR A 27 -8.49 -5.65 -3.08
C THR A 27 -8.11 -6.30 -4.42
N ALA A 28 -9.10 -6.88 -5.12
CA ALA A 28 -8.84 -7.51 -6.42
C ALA A 28 -8.36 -6.47 -7.45
N ALA A 29 -7.28 -6.81 -8.17
CA ALA A 29 -6.78 -5.98 -9.25
C ALA A 29 -7.75 -5.98 -10.44
N PRO A 30 -8.11 -4.82 -11.01
CA PRO A 30 -8.87 -4.77 -12.26
C PRO A 30 -8.09 -5.42 -13.41
N PRO A 31 -8.77 -6.10 -14.34
CA PRO A 31 -8.10 -6.66 -15.51
C PRO A 31 -7.42 -5.56 -16.32
N ASN A 32 -6.22 -5.84 -16.83
CA ASN A 32 -5.40 -4.90 -17.63
C ASN A 32 -4.92 -3.65 -16.88
N ALA A 33 -5.01 -3.60 -15.54
CA ALA A 33 -4.38 -2.55 -14.75
C ALA A 33 -2.86 -2.66 -14.87
N SER A 34 -2.19 -1.53 -15.12
CA SER A 34 -0.73 -1.47 -15.24
C SER A 34 -0.19 -0.14 -14.75
N VAL A 35 0.87 -0.20 -13.96
CA VAL A 35 1.64 0.96 -13.49
C VAL A 35 3.02 0.95 -14.14
N TYR A 36 3.53 2.12 -14.52
CA TYR A 36 4.80 2.22 -15.25
C TYR A 36 5.49 3.58 -15.02
N PHE A 37 6.79 3.63 -15.25
CA PHE A 37 7.55 4.89 -15.26
C PHE A 37 7.37 5.62 -16.59
N ILE A 38 6.96 6.89 -16.52
CA ILE A 38 7.02 7.82 -17.64
C ILE A 38 8.45 8.35 -17.74
N ASN A 39 9.05 8.71 -16.59
CA ASN A 39 10.43 9.16 -16.45
C ASN A 39 10.94 8.80 -15.03
N PRO A 40 12.19 8.36 -14.85
CA PRO A 40 13.20 8.00 -15.87
C PRO A 40 12.88 6.67 -16.55
N LYS A 41 13.68 6.31 -17.57
CA LYS A 41 13.67 5.00 -18.20
C LYS A 41 14.73 4.09 -17.60
N ASN A 42 14.58 2.78 -17.82
CA ASN A 42 15.58 1.82 -17.41
C ASN A 42 16.93 2.09 -18.09
N GLY A 43 18.00 2.18 -17.31
CA GLY A 43 19.34 2.45 -17.77
C GLY A 43 19.72 3.93 -17.88
N ASP A 44 18.79 4.84 -17.56
CA ASP A 44 19.08 6.28 -17.63
C ASP A 44 20.16 6.69 -16.63
N THR A 45 20.94 7.69 -17.07
CA THR A 45 21.83 8.45 -16.19
C THR A 45 21.18 9.78 -15.85
N VAL A 46 21.05 10.07 -14.56
CA VAL A 46 20.35 11.24 -14.03
C VAL A 46 21.25 12.06 -13.11
N THR A 47 20.94 13.33 -12.96
CA THR A 47 21.59 14.23 -11.96
C THR A 47 20.62 14.50 -10.83
N SER A 48 21.05 14.24 -9.60
CA SER A 48 20.24 14.47 -8.38
C SER A 48 20.13 15.95 -8.03
N PRO A 49 18.94 16.48 -7.67
CA PRO A 49 17.65 15.77 -7.65
C PRO A 49 17.09 15.60 -9.08
N PHE A 50 16.34 14.51 -9.31
CA PHE A 50 15.73 14.21 -10.61
C PHE A 50 14.22 13.96 -10.48
N LYS A 51 13.49 14.27 -11.57
CA LYS A 51 12.05 14.06 -11.61
C LYS A 51 11.73 12.61 -11.91
N VAL A 52 10.79 12.05 -11.15
CA VAL A 52 10.17 10.73 -11.39
C VAL A 52 8.69 10.94 -11.66
N GLN A 53 8.20 10.40 -12.78
CA GLN A 53 6.80 10.51 -13.20
C GLN A 53 6.21 9.12 -13.41
N PHE A 54 4.97 8.95 -12.96
CA PHE A 54 4.27 7.67 -12.93
C PHE A 54 3.11 7.67 -13.92
N GLY A 55 2.93 6.55 -14.60
CA GLY A 55 1.77 6.29 -15.45
C GLY A 55 0.93 5.15 -14.89
N LEU A 56 -0.37 5.22 -15.09
CA LEU A 56 -1.34 4.19 -14.69
C LEU A 56 -2.35 4.01 -15.80
N THR A 57 -2.63 2.76 -16.18
CA THR A 57 -3.69 2.40 -17.12
C THR A 57 -4.63 1.38 -16.49
N GLY A 58 -5.87 1.33 -17.00
CA GLY A 58 -6.90 0.39 -16.55
C GLY A 58 -7.54 0.72 -15.21
N MET A 59 -7.08 1.78 -14.54
CA MET A 59 -7.68 2.30 -13.30
C MET A 59 -7.42 3.81 -13.14
N GLY A 60 -8.05 4.41 -12.13
CA GLY A 60 -7.84 5.79 -11.73
C GLY A 60 -6.92 5.94 -10.52
N VAL A 61 -6.35 7.13 -10.36
CA VAL A 61 -5.66 7.53 -9.14
C VAL A 61 -6.65 8.14 -8.17
N ALA A 62 -6.61 7.74 -6.90
CA ALA A 62 -7.36 8.37 -5.81
C ALA A 62 -6.45 8.53 -4.59
N PRO A 63 -6.67 9.56 -3.76
CA PRO A 63 -5.95 9.70 -2.50
C PRO A 63 -6.15 8.49 -1.57
N ALA A 64 -5.16 8.24 -0.72
CA ALA A 64 -5.27 7.27 0.37
C ALA A 64 -6.51 7.55 1.23
N GLY A 65 -7.18 6.51 1.72
CA GLY A 65 -8.42 6.61 2.48
C GLY A 65 -9.69 6.83 1.63
N VAL A 66 -9.56 7.09 0.33
CA VAL A 66 -10.72 7.22 -0.57
C VAL A 66 -11.06 5.86 -1.15
N GLN A 67 -12.10 5.23 -0.62
CA GLN A 67 -12.60 3.94 -1.10
C GLN A 67 -13.48 4.16 -2.34
N LYS A 68 -12.89 3.96 -3.52
CA LYS A 68 -13.60 4.02 -4.82
C LYS A 68 -13.17 2.83 -5.68
N PRO A 69 -14.11 2.10 -6.31
CA PRO A 69 -13.79 0.99 -7.17
C PRO A 69 -12.80 1.37 -8.29
N ASN A 70 -11.88 0.49 -8.61
CA ASN A 70 -10.87 0.65 -9.65
C ASN A 70 -10.02 1.92 -9.49
N THR A 71 -9.68 2.26 -8.25
CA THR A 71 -8.73 3.35 -7.96
C THR A 71 -7.71 2.91 -6.92
N GLY A 72 -6.55 3.54 -6.97
CA GLY A 72 -5.48 3.34 -6.01
C GLY A 72 -4.51 4.52 -6.01
N HIS A 73 -3.43 4.43 -5.24
CA HIS A 73 -2.39 5.45 -5.19
C HIS A 73 -1.00 4.82 -5.28
N HIS A 74 -0.06 5.61 -5.76
CA HIS A 74 1.30 5.14 -6.03
C HIS A 74 2.14 5.03 -4.76
N HIS A 75 3.01 4.02 -4.76
CA HIS A 75 4.17 3.89 -3.88
C HIS A 75 5.41 3.71 -4.76
N LEU A 76 6.53 4.28 -4.35
CA LEU A 76 7.82 4.12 -5.02
C LEU A 76 8.79 3.40 -4.09
N LEU A 77 9.27 2.25 -4.53
CA LEU A 77 10.33 1.51 -3.86
C LEU A 77 11.68 1.98 -4.41
N ILE A 78 12.60 2.34 -3.52
CA ILE A 78 13.96 2.79 -3.86
C ILE A 78 14.95 1.82 -3.20
N ASP A 79 15.70 1.07 -3.99
CA ASP A 79 16.63 0.05 -3.51
C ASP A 79 15.96 -0.93 -2.53
N ALA A 80 14.72 -1.27 -2.81
CA ALA A 80 13.88 -2.14 -1.99
C ALA A 80 12.96 -3.00 -2.86
N THR A 81 12.50 -4.11 -2.28
CA THR A 81 11.49 -5.00 -2.84
C THR A 81 10.51 -5.39 -1.75
N LEU A 82 9.28 -5.75 -2.10
CA LEU A 82 8.33 -6.32 -1.15
C LEU A 82 8.46 -7.84 -1.09
N SER A 83 8.43 -8.40 0.12
CA SER A 83 8.31 -9.84 0.35
C SER A 83 6.87 -10.32 0.12
N PRO A 84 6.64 -11.63 -0.02
CA PRO A 84 5.29 -12.18 -0.16
C PRO A 84 4.35 -11.81 0.99
N GLU A 85 4.86 -11.67 2.20
CA GLU A 85 4.10 -11.29 3.38
C GLU A 85 3.70 -9.80 3.36
N GLU A 86 4.57 -8.94 2.81
CA GLU A 86 4.32 -7.50 2.70
C GLU A 86 3.25 -7.17 1.65
N PHE A 87 2.98 -8.07 0.68
CA PHE A 87 1.86 -7.89 -0.24
C PHE A 87 0.49 -7.97 0.44
N LYS A 88 0.40 -8.51 1.64
CA LYS A 88 -0.84 -8.67 2.41
C LYS A 88 -1.03 -7.62 3.50
N GLN A 89 -0.17 -6.63 3.54
CA GLN A 89 -0.12 -5.61 4.59
C GLN A 89 0.02 -4.21 4.00
N PRO A 90 -0.33 -3.17 4.75
CA PRO A 90 -0.05 -1.80 4.33
C PRO A 90 1.43 -1.61 4.03
N ILE A 91 1.74 -1.08 2.85
CA ILE A 91 3.11 -0.79 2.44
C ILE A 91 3.72 0.21 3.43
N ALA A 92 4.93 -0.08 3.90
CA ALA A 92 5.67 0.82 4.78
C ALA A 92 5.83 2.22 4.16
N SER A 93 6.00 3.23 5.01
CA SER A 93 6.29 4.61 4.58
C SER A 93 7.59 5.06 5.24
N ASP A 94 8.66 5.02 4.49
CA ASP A 94 10.01 5.38 4.91
C ASP A 94 10.85 5.88 3.72
N ALA A 95 12.17 6.06 3.91
CA ALA A 95 13.05 6.56 2.87
C ALA A 95 13.16 5.64 1.63
N LYS A 96 12.87 4.34 1.76
CA LYS A 96 12.91 3.35 0.68
C LYS A 96 11.51 3.00 0.14
N HIS A 97 10.46 3.35 0.86
CA HIS A 97 9.07 3.09 0.52
C HIS A 97 8.31 4.42 0.54
N VAL A 98 8.43 5.17 -0.55
CA VAL A 98 7.85 6.52 -0.64
C VAL A 98 6.37 6.43 -0.98
N HIS A 99 5.54 7.05 -0.15
CA HIS A 99 4.09 7.01 -0.22
C HIS A 99 3.52 8.29 -0.85
N PHE A 100 2.64 8.14 -1.85
CA PHE A 100 1.98 9.26 -2.54
C PHE A 100 0.48 9.34 -2.21
N GLY A 101 0.17 9.45 -0.92
CA GLY A 101 -1.19 9.40 -0.38
C GLY A 101 -2.12 10.54 -0.79
N GLY A 102 -1.61 11.61 -1.37
CA GLY A 102 -2.42 12.70 -1.94
C GLY A 102 -2.85 12.45 -3.39
N GLY A 103 -2.48 11.32 -3.99
CA GLY A 103 -2.77 11.03 -5.40
C GLY A 103 -1.75 11.66 -6.36
N GLN A 104 -0.55 11.98 -5.88
CA GLN A 104 0.52 12.52 -6.72
C GLN A 104 0.93 11.49 -7.78
N THR A 105 1.27 11.99 -8.98
CA THR A 105 1.73 11.19 -10.12
C THR A 105 3.16 11.53 -10.53
N GLU A 106 3.83 12.41 -9.80
CA GLU A 106 5.23 12.74 -9.96
C GLU A 106 5.87 13.22 -8.65
N THR A 107 7.18 13.15 -8.61
CA THR A 107 7.98 13.66 -7.48
C THR A 107 9.39 14.03 -7.92
N MET A 108 10.11 14.77 -7.07
CA MET A 108 11.57 14.94 -7.17
C MET A 108 12.25 13.98 -6.20
N VAL A 109 13.20 13.21 -6.69
CA VAL A 109 13.97 12.23 -5.91
C VAL A 109 15.40 12.71 -5.77
N THR A 110 15.92 12.65 -4.53
CA THR A 110 17.32 12.96 -4.22
C THR A 110 18.01 11.68 -3.76
N LEU A 111 19.00 11.21 -4.52
CA LEU A 111 19.78 10.04 -4.20
C LEU A 111 21.28 10.35 -4.32
N PRO A 112 22.14 9.66 -3.56
CA PRO A 112 23.60 9.80 -3.72
C PRO A 112 24.06 9.27 -5.08
N PRO A 113 25.25 9.65 -5.55
CA PRO A 113 25.85 9.06 -6.75
C PRO A 113 25.95 7.54 -6.66
N GLY A 114 25.67 6.86 -7.76
CA GLY A 114 25.71 5.40 -7.87
C GLY A 114 24.53 4.81 -8.61
N GLN A 115 24.46 3.49 -8.68
CA GLN A 115 23.31 2.78 -9.23
C GLN A 115 22.23 2.60 -8.18
N HIS A 116 20.98 2.85 -8.59
CA HIS A 116 19.79 2.68 -7.77
C HIS A 116 18.71 1.94 -8.54
N THR A 117 17.93 1.14 -7.84
CA THR A 117 16.75 0.50 -8.40
C THR A 117 15.49 1.26 -7.99
N LEU A 118 14.55 1.38 -8.90
CA LEU A 118 13.24 1.99 -8.67
C LEU A 118 12.14 1.02 -9.11
N GLN A 119 11.07 0.90 -8.34
CA GLN A 119 9.89 0.14 -8.70
C GLN A 119 8.64 0.84 -8.20
N LEU A 120 7.58 0.85 -9.01
CA LEU A 120 6.27 1.34 -8.60
C LEU A 120 5.39 0.19 -8.14
N VAL A 121 4.62 0.43 -7.08
CA VAL A 121 3.57 -0.45 -6.58
C VAL A 121 2.32 0.40 -6.38
N LEU A 122 1.17 -0.12 -6.77
CA LEU A 122 -0.11 0.52 -6.51
C LEU A 122 -0.72 -0.05 -5.23
N GLY A 123 -1.04 0.83 -4.27
CA GLY A 123 -1.78 0.50 -3.06
C GLY A 123 -3.24 0.87 -3.19
N ASP A 124 -4.11 0.10 -2.55
CA ASP A 124 -5.52 0.43 -2.40
C ASP A 124 -5.75 1.56 -1.36
N TRP A 125 -6.99 1.90 -1.07
CA TRP A 125 -7.34 2.94 -0.11
C TRP A 125 -6.81 2.71 1.32
N THR A 126 -6.42 1.47 1.66
CA THR A 126 -5.80 1.08 2.94
C THR A 126 -4.28 0.90 2.86
N HIS A 127 -3.66 1.25 1.74
CA HIS A 127 -2.22 1.08 1.44
C HIS A 127 -1.78 -0.37 1.18
N ILE A 128 -2.72 -1.31 1.08
CA ILE A 128 -2.41 -2.71 0.78
C ILE A 128 -2.26 -2.85 -0.73
N PRO A 129 -1.23 -3.55 -1.24
CA PRO A 129 -1.13 -3.89 -2.65
C PRO A 129 -2.36 -4.65 -3.14
N PHE A 130 -2.74 -4.47 -4.40
CA PHE A 130 -3.82 -5.24 -5.03
C PHE A 130 -3.44 -6.71 -5.19
N ASP A 131 -4.44 -7.59 -5.35
CA ASP A 131 -4.27 -9.01 -5.66
C ASP A 131 -4.86 -9.34 -7.06
N PRO A 132 -4.03 -9.81 -8.04
CA PRO A 132 -2.57 -9.83 -8.00
C PRO A 132 -1.93 -8.43 -7.92
N PRO A 133 -0.69 -8.30 -7.40
CA PRO A 133 -0.06 -7.00 -7.23
C PRO A 133 0.12 -6.23 -8.54
N ILE A 134 -0.26 -4.96 -8.54
CA ILE A 134 -0.06 -4.06 -9.68
C ILE A 134 1.28 -3.35 -9.48
N MET A 135 2.31 -3.82 -10.17
CA MET A 135 3.68 -3.36 -10.04
C MET A 135 4.30 -3.06 -11.40
N SER A 136 5.20 -2.06 -11.43
CA SER A 136 6.04 -1.85 -12.61
C SER A 136 7.16 -2.88 -12.68
N PRO A 137 7.78 -3.08 -13.86
CA PRO A 137 9.14 -3.62 -13.91
C PRO A 137 10.07 -2.79 -13.01
N VAL A 138 11.08 -3.45 -12.43
CA VAL A 138 12.18 -2.75 -11.76
C VAL A 138 13.00 -2.05 -12.84
N ILE A 139 13.30 -0.78 -12.63
CA ILE A 139 14.25 -0.04 -13.46
C ILE A 139 15.50 0.27 -12.67
N THR A 140 16.63 0.38 -13.35
CA THR A 140 17.91 0.82 -12.78
C THR A 140 18.26 2.18 -13.35
N VAL A 141 18.66 3.11 -12.49
CA VAL A 141 19.17 4.44 -12.87
C VAL A 141 20.56 4.63 -12.31
N THR A 142 21.39 5.40 -13.00
CA THR A 142 22.72 5.80 -12.51
C THR A 142 22.67 7.27 -12.16
N VAL A 143 22.90 7.61 -10.88
CA VAL A 143 22.99 8.98 -10.38
C VAL A 143 24.44 9.47 -10.47
N LYS A 144 24.63 10.67 -11.05
CA LYS A 144 25.93 11.37 -11.13
C LYS A 144 25.98 12.58 -10.23
#